data_9a69c95bd26feae0e3e17da53336c0b9
#
_entry.id   9a69c95bd26feae0e3e17da53336c0b9
#
_cell.length_a   1.000
_cell.length_b   1.000
_cell.length_c   1.000
_cell.angle_alpha   90.00
_cell.angle_beta   90.00
_cell.angle_gamma   90.00
#
_symmetry.space_group_name_H-M   'P 1'
#
loop_
_entity.id
_entity.type
_entity.pdbx_description
1 polymer ?
#
loop_
_entity_poly.entity_id
_entity_poly.type
_entity_poly.pdbx_seq_one_letter_code
_entity_poly.pdbx_strand_id
1 'polypeptide(L)'
;SEVDPVIRMKTPDVILAIGRGLSPKRAVQLLQDEIHLQMYDIREWVGRQPNQIRRMRSRLIGRNGLIRSRIEELSGTEVAIYGSSVIIIGDDMGHEIANPAIESILRGAEHGSVLHGLEKDRKRQRIRSRSLESYEERSEKSSPFDSLVPGLSAARRRRERRLTDSQVDPEDSEAVKE
;
A
#
# COMPACT_ATOMS: atom_id res chain seq x y z
N SER A 1 9.45 -30.55 -13.87
CA SER A 1 9.84 -29.20 -13.43
C SER A 1 8.76 -28.69 -12.48
N GLU A 2 9.10 -28.61 -11.21
CA GLU A 2 8.21 -28.02 -10.22
C GLU A 2 8.16 -26.52 -10.48
N VAL A 3 7.00 -26.04 -10.91
CA VAL A 3 6.72 -24.61 -11.04
C VAL A 3 6.50 -24.08 -9.63
N ASP A 4 7.16 -22.99 -9.31
CA ASP A 4 7.02 -22.29 -8.03
C ASP A 4 5.52 -22.10 -7.68
N PRO A 5 5.08 -22.52 -6.47
CA PRO A 5 3.69 -22.40 -6.05
C PRO A 5 3.14 -20.98 -6.17
N VAL A 6 3.95 -19.95 -5.92
CA VAL A 6 3.58 -18.54 -6.01
C VAL A 6 3.26 -18.15 -7.45
N ILE A 7 4.10 -18.54 -8.41
CA ILE A 7 3.87 -18.30 -9.84
C ILE A 7 2.56 -18.97 -10.28
N ARG A 8 2.33 -20.20 -9.82
CA ARG A 8 1.11 -20.94 -10.14
C ARG A 8 -0.16 -20.23 -9.62
N MET A 9 -0.09 -19.67 -8.42
CA MET A 9 -1.19 -18.95 -7.80
C MET A 9 -1.47 -17.61 -8.48
N LYS A 10 -0.43 -16.88 -8.91
CA LYS A 10 -0.54 -15.55 -9.53
C LYS A 10 -0.79 -15.58 -11.05
N THR A 11 -0.58 -16.72 -11.70
CA THR A 11 -0.80 -16.86 -13.16
C THR A 11 -2.22 -16.47 -13.62
N PRO A 12 -3.31 -16.85 -12.91
CA PRO A 12 -4.66 -16.43 -13.28
C PRO A 12 -4.83 -14.90 -13.28
N ASP A 13 -4.22 -14.20 -12.34
CA ASP A 13 -4.29 -12.74 -12.24
C ASP A 13 -3.55 -12.06 -13.40
N VAL A 14 -2.42 -12.62 -13.82
CA VAL A 14 -1.69 -12.15 -15.01
C VAL A 14 -2.56 -12.30 -16.27
N ILE A 15 -3.21 -13.43 -16.46
CA ILE A 15 -4.09 -13.70 -17.61
C ILE A 15 -5.30 -12.75 -17.55
N LEU A 16 -5.89 -12.56 -16.37
CA LEU A 16 -7.01 -11.64 -16.16
C LEU A 16 -6.62 -10.22 -16.51
N ALA A 17 -5.46 -9.75 -16.04
CA ALA A 17 -4.95 -8.42 -16.29
C ALA A 17 -4.75 -8.15 -17.79
N ILE A 18 -4.15 -9.10 -18.53
CA ILE A 18 -3.97 -9.01 -19.99
C ILE A 18 -5.33 -8.97 -20.68
N GLY A 19 -6.26 -9.85 -20.32
CA GLY A 19 -7.61 -9.89 -20.87
C GLY A 19 -8.42 -8.61 -20.63
N ARG A 20 -8.03 -7.82 -19.64
CA ARG A 20 -8.66 -6.52 -19.30
C ARG A 20 -7.86 -5.31 -19.79
N GLY A 21 -6.91 -5.52 -20.72
CA GLY A 21 -6.26 -4.44 -21.45
C GLY A 21 -4.92 -3.97 -20.88
N LEU A 22 -4.36 -4.70 -19.92
CA LEU A 22 -2.97 -4.45 -19.49
C LEU A 22 -2.00 -5.05 -20.50
N SER A 23 -0.88 -4.35 -20.76
CA SER A 23 0.15 -4.91 -21.64
C SER A 23 0.85 -6.11 -20.96
N PRO A 24 1.23 -7.16 -21.72
CA PRO A 24 1.89 -8.34 -21.16
C PRO A 24 3.16 -8.00 -20.35
N LYS A 25 3.94 -7.03 -20.82
CA LYS A 25 5.15 -6.57 -20.12
C LYS A 25 4.87 -6.05 -18.71
N ARG A 26 3.73 -5.38 -18.53
CA ARG A 26 3.29 -4.85 -17.22
C ARG A 26 2.66 -5.95 -16.38
N ALA A 27 1.88 -6.84 -17.00
CA ALA A 27 1.20 -7.92 -16.30
C ALA A 27 2.17 -8.92 -15.65
N VAL A 28 3.37 -9.13 -16.22
CA VAL A 28 4.41 -10.00 -15.64
C VAL A 28 4.91 -9.51 -14.27
N GLN A 29 4.78 -8.21 -13.96
CA GLN A 29 5.13 -7.68 -12.63
C GLN A 29 4.29 -8.31 -11.51
N LEU A 30 3.08 -8.78 -11.81
CA LEU A 30 2.23 -9.52 -10.86
C LEU A 30 2.85 -10.82 -10.34
N LEU A 31 3.87 -11.35 -11.01
CA LEU A 31 4.59 -12.54 -10.53
C LEU A 31 5.50 -12.22 -9.33
N GLN A 32 5.79 -10.95 -9.05
CA GLN A 32 6.52 -10.53 -7.86
C GLN A 32 5.62 -10.64 -6.62
N ASP A 33 6.19 -11.08 -5.48
CA ASP A 33 5.41 -11.37 -4.27
C ASP A 33 4.69 -10.16 -3.70
N GLU A 34 5.31 -8.98 -3.79
CA GLU A 34 4.81 -7.73 -3.23
C GLU A 34 3.77 -7.03 -4.13
N ILE A 35 3.59 -7.51 -5.37
CA ILE A 35 2.69 -6.87 -6.34
C ILE A 35 1.34 -7.56 -6.35
N HIS A 36 0.29 -6.79 -6.15
CA HIS A 36 -1.09 -7.23 -6.11
C HIS A 36 -1.93 -6.61 -7.22
N LEU A 37 -3.01 -7.30 -7.58
CA LEU A 37 -3.99 -6.85 -8.55
C LEU A 37 -5.28 -6.47 -7.82
N GLN A 38 -5.77 -5.25 -8.05
CA GLN A 38 -7.10 -4.81 -7.65
C GLN A 38 -7.94 -4.49 -8.88
N MET A 39 -9.18 -4.96 -8.90
CA MET A 39 -10.11 -4.72 -10.01
C MET A 39 -11.40 -4.07 -9.52
N TYR A 40 -11.88 -3.06 -10.25
CA TYR A 40 -13.17 -2.43 -10.06
C TYR A 40 -14.02 -2.60 -11.33
N ASP A 41 -15.31 -2.89 -11.18
CA ASP A 41 -16.28 -2.83 -12.27
C ASP A 41 -17.05 -1.50 -12.19
N ILE A 42 -16.91 -0.68 -13.23
CA ILE A 42 -17.62 0.62 -13.32
C ILE A 42 -19.13 0.44 -13.25
N ARG A 43 -19.66 -0.71 -13.68
CA ARG A 43 -21.10 -1.01 -13.68
C ARG A 43 -21.71 -1.04 -12.28
N GLU A 44 -20.92 -1.42 -11.29
CA GLU A 44 -21.37 -1.44 -9.88
C GLU A 44 -21.67 -0.04 -9.36
N TRP A 45 -21.00 0.98 -9.92
CA TRP A 45 -21.11 2.38 -9.48
C TRP A 45 -22.14 3.19 -10.28
N VAL A 46 -22.22 2.96 -11.59
CA VAL A 46 -23.04 3.79 -12.50
C VAL A 46 -24.13 3.01 -13.22
N GLY A 47 -24.27 1.71 -12.93
CA GLY A 47 -25.22 0.85 -13.62
C GLY A 47 -24.71 0.39 -15.00
N ARG A 48 -25.59 -0.34 -15.72
CA ARG A 48 -25.23 -1.02 -16.96
C ARG A 48 -25.42 -0.18 -18.23
N GLN A 49 -25.83 1.08 -18.12
CA GLN A 49 -26.06 1.94 -19.30
C GLN A 49 -24.74 2.31 -19.99
N PRO A 50 -24.58 2.03 -21.30
CA PRO A 50 -23.34 2.25 -22.03
C PRO A 50 -22.82 3.69 -21.96
N ASN A 51 -23.74 4.67 -22.01
CA ASN A 51 -23.39 6.09 -21.94
C ASN A 51 -22.79 6.49 -20.57
N GLN A 52 -23.33 5.94 -19.49
CA GLN A 52 -22.84 6.19 -18.13
C GLN A 52 -21.46 5.56 -17.94
N ILE A 53 -21.26 4.32 -18.40
CA ILE A 53 -19.97 3.63 -18.35
C ILE A 53 -18.94 4.41 -19.16
N ARG A 54 -19.29 4.85 -20.39
CA ARG A 54 -18.39 5.64 -21.24
C ARG A 54 -18.01 6.97 -20.59
N ARG A 55 -18.97 7.66 -19.97
CA ARG A 55 -18.75 8.92 -19.24
C ARG A 55 -17.82 8.73 -18.06
N MET A 56 -18.06 7.69 -17.24
CA MET A 56 -17.23 7.40 -16.07
C MET A 56 -15.81 7.00 -16.48
N ARG A 57 -15.67 6.15 -17.50
CA ARG A 57 -14.37 5.81 -18.06
C ARG A 57 -13.59 7.05 -18.54
N SER A 58 -14.27 7.97 -19.24
CA SER A 58 -13.64 9.22 -19.68
C SER A 58 -13.20 10.10 -18.51
N ARG A 59 -13.91 10.08 -17.39
CA ARG A 59 -13.51 10.77 -16.16
C ARG A 59 -12.27 10.14 -15.54
N LEU A 60 -12.22 8.83 -15.42
CA LEU A 60 -11.06 8.09 -14.86
C LEU A 60 -9.80 8.30 -15.68
N ILE A 61 -9.91 8.34 -17.01
CA ILE A 61 -8.79 8.58 -17.90
C ILE A 61 -8.38 10.07 -17.87
N GLY A 62 -9.36 10.95 -17.86
CA GLY A 62 -9.16 12.40 -17.97
C GLY A 62 -8.77 12.86 -19.39
N ARG A 63 -8.63 14.18 -19.55
CA ARG A 63 -8.19 14.77 -20.83
C ARG A 63 -6.77 14.29 -21.14
N ASN A 64 -6.58 13.70 -22.31
CA ASN A 64 -5.29 13.15 -22.77
C ASN A 64 -4.65 12.14 -21.80
N GLY A 65 -5.45 11.44 -21.00
CA GLY A 65 -4.94 10.49 -20.02
C GLY A 65 -4.34 11.11 -18.75
N LEU A 66 -4.48 12.41 -18.55
CA LEU A 66 -3.83 13.16 -17.49
C LEU A 66 -4.17 12.63 -16.07
N ILE A 67 -5.45 12.33 -15.84
CA ILE A 67 -5.90 11.87 -14.50
C ILE A 67 -5.31 10.50 -14.19
N ARG A 68 -5.41 9.56 -15.12
CA ARG A 68 -4.79 8.24 -14.98
C ARG A 68 -3.29 8.34 -14.72
N SER A 69 -2.55 9.06 -15.58
CA SER A 69 -1.11 9.21 -15.43
C SER A 69 -0.71 9.87 -14.09
N ARG A 70 -1.52 10.81 -13.61
CA ARG A 70 -1.26 11.47 -12.33
C ARG A 70 -1.48 10.53 -11.14
N ILE A 71 -2.51 9.68 -11.22
CA ILE A 71 -2.73 8.62 -10.22
C ILE A 71 -1.55 7.66 -10.23
N GLU A 72 -1.15 7.14 -11.39
CA GLU A 72 0.01 6.25 -11.55
C GLU A 72 1.30 6.86 -10.97
N GLU A 73 1.59 8.11 -11.28
CA GLU A 73 2.78 8.82 -10.81
C GLU A 73 2.79 9.03 -9.28
N LEU A 74 1.64 9.40 -8.70
CA LEU A 74 1.55 9.71 -7.28
C LEU A 74 1.47 8.46 -6.41
N SER A 75 0.84 7.39 -6.86
CA SER A 75 0.72 6.14 -6.12
C SER A 75 1.87 5.15 -6.38
N GLY A 76 2.57 5.29 -7.50
CA GLY A 76 3.55 4.29 -7.94
C GLY A 76 2.91 3.02 -8.50
N THR A 77 1.59 3.02 -8.74
CA THR A 77 0.85 1.90 -9.30
C THR A 77 0.67 2.04 -10.81
N GLU A 78 0.35 0.94 -11.48
CA GLU A 78 -0.08 0.96 -12.87
C GLU A 78 -1.59 0.80 -12.96
N VAL A 79 -2.24 1.65 -13.78
CA VAL A 79 -3.69 1.65 -13.94
C VAL A 79 -4.07 1.36 -15.38
N ALA A 80 -4.85 0.30 -15.59
CA ALA A 80 -5.45 -0.01 -16.89
C ALA A 80 -6.96 0.17 -16.83
N ILE A 81 -7.53 0.85 -17.83
CA ILE A 81 -8.96 1.12 -17.93
C ILE A 81 -9.45 0.63 -19.29
N TYR A 82 -10.19 -0.46 -19.28
CA TYR A 82 -10.70 -1.08 -20.49
C TYR A 82 -12.15 -1.53 -20.34
N GLY A 83 -12.98 -1.20 -21.31
CA GLY A 83 -14.41 -1.54 -21.27
C GLY A 83 -15.12 -0.95 -20.06
N SER A 84 -15.58 -1.79 -19.17
CA SER A 84 -16.16 -1.42 -17.87
C SER A 84 -15.25 -1.74 -16.68
N SER A 85 -14.03 -2.20 -16.91
CA SER A 85 -13.10 -2.60 -15.85
C SER A 85 -12.01 -1.58 -15.65
N VAL A 86 -11.64 -1.38 -14.40
CA VAL A 86 -10.46 -0.64 -13.95
C VAL A 86 -9.58 -1.61 -13.21
N ILE A 87 -8.34 -1.71 -13.60
CA ILE A 87 -7.34 -2.57 -12.96
C ILE A 87 -6.24 -1.69 -12.41
N ILE A 88 -5.82 -1.98 -11.20
CA ILE A 88 -4.70 -1.35 -10.53
C ILE A 88 -3.72 -2.45 -10.17
N ILE A 89 -2.45 -2.24 -10.48
CA ILE A 89 -1.36 -3.14 -10.14
C ILE A 89 -0.29 -2.34 -9.40
N GLY A 90 0.14 -2.83 -8.27
CA GLY A 90 1.15 -2.19 -7.45
C GLY A 90 1.37 -2.93 -6.14
N ASP A 91 2.22 -2.36 -5.31
CA ASP A 91 2.44 -2.79 -3.94
C ASP A 91 1.31 -2.31 -3.01
N ASP A 92 1.27 -2.81 -1.79
CA ASP A 92 0.26 -2.45 -0.81
C ASP A 92 0.23 -0.94 -0.53
N MET A 93 1.40 -0.31 -0.49
CA MET A 93 1.52 1.13 -0.25
C MET A 93 0.95 1.95 -1.41
N GLY A 94 1.14 1.51 -2.63
CA GLY A 94 0.56 2.11 -3.82
C GLY A 94 -0.96 1.95 -3.85
N HIS A 95 -1.46 0.77 -3.50
CA HIS A 95 -2.90 0.50 -3.38
C HIS A 95 -3.58 1.35 -2.31
N GLU A 96 -2.93 1.58 -1.15
CA GLU A 96 -3.43 2.46 -0.09
C GLU A 96 -3.71 3.90 -0.60
N ILE A 97 -2.93 4.37 -1.57
CA ILE A 97 -3.10 5.70 -2.19
C ILE A 97 -4.06 5.65 -3.40
N ALA A 98 -3.89 4.66 -4.29
CA ALA A 98 -4.62 4.61 -5.57
C ALA A 98 -6.11 4.25 -5.39
N ASN A 99 -6.43 3.29 -4.51
CA ASN A 99 -7.79 2.79 -4.33
C ASN A 99 -8.78 3.89 -3.89
N PRO A 100 -8.50 4.68 -2.83
CA PRO A 100 -9.41 5.76 -2.42
C PRO A 100 -9.62 6.82 -3.50
N ALA A 101 -8.59 7.09 -4.31
CA ALA A 101 -8.67 8.06 -5.39
C ALA A 101 -9.60 7.58 -6.51
N ILE A 102 -9.44 6.32 -6.95
CA ILE A 102 -10.29 5.73 -7.99
C ILE A 102 -11.74 5.62 -7.49
N GLU A 103 -11.96 5.16 -6.27
CA GLU A 103 -13.29 5.10 -5.67
C GLU A 103 -13.94 6.48 -5.57
N SER A 104 -13.20 7.50 -5.18
CA SER A 104 -13.72 8.88 -5.11
C SER A 104 -14.18 9.38 -6.48
N ILE A 105 -13.42 9.08 -7.55
CA ILE A 105 -13.82 9.43 -8.92
C ILE A 105 -15.08 8.64 -9.33
N LEU A 106 -15.14 7.35 -8.99
CA LEU A 106 -16.29 6.49 -9.27
C LEU A 106 -17.56 6.97 -8.55
N ARG A 107 -17.43 7.50 -7.33
CA ARG A 107 -18.51 8.15 -6.57
C ARG A 107 -18.89 9.52 -7.12
N GLY A 108 -18.12 10.07 -8.05
CA GLY A 108 -18.42 11.35 -8.69
C GLY A 108 -17.66 12.55 -8.13
N ALA A 109 -16.62 12.35 -7.32
CA ALA A 109 -15.79 13.43 -6.79
C ALA A 109 -15.08 14.21 -7.91
N GLU A 110 -14.84 15.49 -7.67
CA GLU A 110 -14.13 16.36 -8.60
C GLU A 110 -12.64 15.99 -8.69
N HIS A 111 -12.06 16.04 -9.87
CA HIS A 111 -10.66 15.66 -10.12
C HIS A 111 -9.67 16.48 -9.27
N GLY A 112 -9.90 17.78 -9.13
CA GLY A 112 -9.04 18.66 -8.33
C GLY A 112 -8.95 18.21 -6.86
N SER A 113 -10.09 17.88 -6.26
CA SER A 113 -10.16 17.36 -4.89
C SER A 113 -9.45 16.03 -4.74
N VAL A 114 -9.63 15.11 -5.69
CA VAL A 114 -8.98 13.79 -5.68
C VAL A 114 -7.46 13.90 -5.80
N LEU A 115 -6.96 14.73 -6.73
CA LEU A 115 -5.53 14.92 -6.92
C LEU A 115 -4.87 15.57 -5.70
N HIS A 116 -5.54 16.53 -5.08
CA HIS A 116 -5.04 17.14 -3.85
C HIS A 116 -4.98 16.11 -2.70
N GLY A 117 -6.00 15.25 -2.59
CA GLY A 117 -6.00 14.12 -1.64
C GLY A 117 -4.81 13.19 -1.85
N LEU A 118 -4.58 12.76 -3.10
CA LEU A 118 -3.45 11.92 -3.48
C LEU A 118 -2.09 12.53 -3.11
N GLU A 119 -1.87 13.82 -3.38
CA GLU A 119 -0.63 14.53 -3.03
C GLU A 119 -0.41 14.55 -1.52
N LYS A 120 -1.49 14.76 -0.75
CA LYS A 120 -1.45 14.75 0.71
C LYS A 120 -1.11 13.37 1.27
N ASP A 121 -1.71 12.31 0.70
CA ASP A 121 -1.49 10.94 1.16
C ASP A 121 -0.09 10.46 0.80
N ARG A 122 0.42 10.77 -0.39
CA ARG A 122 1.82 10.53 -0.75
C ARG A 122 2.79 11.25 0.19
N LYS A 123 2.51 12.52 0.54
CA LYS A 123 3.34 13.26 1.50
C LYS A 123 3.35 12.59 2.87
N ARG A 124 2.19 12.15 3.35
CA ARG A 124 2.05 11.41 4.61
C ARG A 124 2.88 10.12 4.62
N GLN A 125 2.78 9.35 3.54
CA GLN A 125 3.50 8.11 3.37
C GLN A 125 5.03 8.31 3.40
N ARG A 126 5.54 9.34 2.70
CA ARG A 126 6.97 9.70 2.73
C ARG A 126 7.45 10.13 4.12
N ILE A 127 6.61 10.80 4.90
CA ILE A 127 6.94 11.17 6.29
C ILE A 127 6.98 9.92 7.15
N ARG A 128 6.02 9.00 6.97
CA ARG A 128 5.91 7.74 7.73
C ARG A 128 7.12 6.84 7.48
N SER A 129 7.51 6.59 6.22
CA SER A 129 8.68 5.78 5.89
C SER A 129 9.96 6.39 6.47
N ARG A 130 10.19 7.69 6.31
CA ARG A 130 11.35 8.38 6.90
C ARG A 130 11.38 8.32 8.43
N SER A 131 10.23 8.39 9.10
CA SER A 131 10.18 8.30 10.56
C SER A 131 10.52 6.89 11.05
N LEU A 132 10.13 5.86 10.33
CA LEU A 132 10.49 4.47 10.62
C LEU A 132 11.99 4.22 10.44
N GLU A 133 12.55 4.62 9.28
CA GLU A 133 14.00 4.53 9.02
C GLU A 133 14.83 5.27 10.09
N SER A 134 14.40 6.47 10.49
CA SER A 134 15.09 7.25 11.52
C SER A 134 14.96 6.66 12.93
N TYR A 135 13.94 5.86 13.18
CA TYR A 135 13.77 5.15 14.46
C TYR A 135 14.66 3.91 14.51
N GLU A 136 14.79 3.15 13.43
CA GLU A 136 15.69 2.02 13.30
C GLU A 136 17.15 2.45 13.44
N GLU A 137 17.57 3.52 12.74
CA GLU A 137 18.91 4.08 12.90
C GLU A 137 19.23 4.59 14.31
N ARG A 138 18.23 5.07 15.05
CA ARG A 138 18.43 5.50 16.45
C ARG A 138 18.55 4.34 17.42
N SER A 139 17.94 3.20 17.16
CA SER A 139 18.05 2.01 18.01
C SER A 139 19.44 1.38 17.94
N GLU A 140 20.12 1.53 16.80
CA GLU A 140 21.46 0.99 16.57
C GLU A 140 22.60 1.91 17.04
N LYS A 141 22.40 3.23 17.08
CA LYS A 141 23.42 4.19 17.53
C LYS A 141 23.21 4.52 19.00
N SER A 142 24.14 4.11 19.86
CA SER A 142 24.23 4.61 21.23
C SER A 142 24.13 6.15 21.18
N SER A 143 23.11 6.70 21.84
CA SER A 143 22.83 8.14 21.78
C SER A 143 24.08 8.91 22.25
N PRO A 144 24.51 9.98 21.54
CA PRO A 144 25.65 10.80 21.97
C PRO A 144 25.46 11.36 23.40
N PHE A 145 24.23 11.33 23.91
CA PHE A 145 23.90 11.70 25.29
C PHE A 145 24.41 10.67 26.31
N ASP A 146 24.57 9.39 25.94
CA ASP A 146 25.12 8.35 26.83
C ASP A 146 26.61 8.58 27.13
N SER A 147 27.32 9.31 26.27
CA SER A 147 28.72 9.72 26.49
C SER A 147 28.84 10.96 27.38
N LEU A 148 27.80 11.80 27.45
CA LEU A 148 27.78 13.04 28.22
C LEU A 148 27.45 12.83 29.72
N VAL A 149 26.76 11.74 30.03
CA VAL A 149 26.31 11.43 31.40
C VAL A 149 26.88 10.08 31.83
N PRO A 150 27.97 10.06 32.60
CA PRO A 150 28.53 8.82 33.11
C PRO A 150 27.52 8.05 33.94
N GLY A 151 27.27 6.79 33.55
CA GLY A 151 26.36 5.89 34.26
C GLY A 151 24.92 5.81 33.72
N LEU A 152 24.55 6.64 32.72
CA LEU A 152 23.21 6.61 32.11
C LEU A 152 22.95 5.28 31.38
N SER A 153 23.95 4.76 30.68
CA SER A 153 23.88 3.47 30.00
C SER A 153 23.68 2.30 30.98
N ALA A 154 24.33 2.37 32.16
CA ALA A 154 24.16 1.38 33.22
C ALA A 154 22.75 1.48 33.87
N ALA A 155 22.21 2.68 34.04
CA ALA A 155 20.86 2.91 34.55
C ALA A 155 19.79 2.42 33.56
N ARG A 156 19.97 2.64 32.24
CA ARG A 156 19.09 2.11 31.19
C ARG A 156 19.07 0.58 31.18
N ARG A 157 20.23 -0.07 31.20
CA ARG A 157 20.33 -1.54 31.25
C ARG A 157 19.68 -2.14 32.51
N ARG A 158 19.78 -1.44 33.66
CA ARG A 158 19.10 -1.86 34.91
C ARG A 158 17.59 -1.71 34.79
N ARG A 159 17.10 -0.66 34.12
CA ARG A 159 15.66 -0.45 33.89
C ARG A 159 15.10 -1.46 32.89
N GLU A 160 15.81 -1.75 31.81
CA GLU A 160 15.43 -2.78 30.84
C GLU A 160 15.38 -4.18 31.49
N ARG A 161 16.37 -4.55 32.29
CA ARG A 161 16.32 -5.82 33.04
C ARG A 161 15.13 -5.89 34.00
N ARG A 162 14.80 -4.80 34.69
CA ARG A 162 13.61 -4.77 35.55
C ARG A 162 12.31 -4.88 34.79
N LEU A 163 12.24 -4.34 33.58
CA LEU A 163 11.07 -4.45 32.71
C LEU A 163 10.94 -5.86 32.12
N THR A 164 12.03 -6.52 31.77
CA THR A 164 12.02 -7.93 31.34
C THR A 164 11.74 -8.88 32.49
N ASP A 165 12.28 -8.62 33.69
CA ASP A 165 12.00 -9.44 34.90
C ASP A 165 10.57 -9.20 35.44
N SER A 166 9.91 -8.07 35.10
CA SER A 166 8.52 -7.79 35.49
C SER A 166 7.48 -8.27 34.49
N GLN A 167 7.88 -8.72 33.31
CA GLN A 167 7.05 -9.53 32.42
C GLN A 167 7.09 -10.98 32.90
N VAL A 168 6.44 -11.22 34.03
CA VAL A 168 6.11 -12.60 34.51
C VAL A 168 5.15 -13.17 33.47
N ASP A 169 5.53 -14.27 32.85
CA ASP A 169 4.67 -15.01 31.95
C ASP A 169 3.35 -15.34 32.64
N PRO A 170 2.20 -15.13 32.00
CA PRO A 170 0.89 -15.40 32.61
C PRO A 170 0.67 -16.89 32.97
N GLU A 171 1.53 -17.80 32.52
CA GLU A 171 1.50 -19.22 32.85
C GLU A 171 2.12 -19.54 34.22
N ASP A 172 2.98 -18.69 34.78
CA ASP A 172 3.60 -18.90 36.10
C ASP A 172 2.73 -18.45 37.29
N SER A 173 1.57 -17.85 37.02
CA SER A 173 0.66 -17.39 38.09
C SER A 173 -0.19 -18.49 38.74
N GLU A 174 -0.17 -19.73 38.22
CA GLU A 174 -0.87 -20.88 38.83
C GLU A 174 -0.03 -21.65 39.85
N ALA A 175 1.28 -21.44 39.95
CA ALA A 175 2.17 -22.18 40.86
C ALA A 175 2.26 -21.58 42.27
N VAL A 176 1.54 -20.52 42.60
CA VAL A 176 1.59 -19.86 43.94
C VAL A 176 0.30 -20.05 44.73
N LYS A 177 -0.54 -21.05 44.38
CA LYS A 177 -1.72 -21.46 45.18
C LYS A 177 -1.67 -22.92 45.54
N GLU A 178 -0.66 -23.34 46.29
CA GLU A 178 -0.68 -24.48 47.19
C GLU A 178 0.04 -24.11 48.50
#